data_f6b53af601cd656417553f4af1e3743b
#
_entry.id   f6b53af601cd656417553f4af1e3743b
#
_cell.length_a   1.000
_cell.length_b   1.000
_cell.length_c   1.000
_cell.angle_alpha   90.00
_cell.angle_beta   90.00
_cell.angle_gamma   90.00
#
_symmetry.space_group_name_H-M   'P 1'
#
loop_
_entity.id
_entity.type
_entity.pdbx_description
1 polymer ?
#
loop_
_entity_poly.entity_id
_entity_poly.type
_entity_poly.pdbx_seq_one_letter_code
_entity_poly.pdbx_strand_id
1 'polypeptide(L)'
;MSDTPALELKQLTKRFGDFVAVNRVDLAVPRNQVVALVGESGSGKTTTGLLALRLLAHDGGQILLDGEDISTLSQKQMKAYRRRLQVVFQDSYSSLDPMMTLGEIVAEPLGIHGVATAAERRDTARGWLEKVGLDGSYANRYPHELSGGQRQRVSVARALILGASVLVADEPTSALDVSVKAQIVNLLQGLQADMGLSMLFISHDLSVVRSLADEVVVMLRGRVVERAPTDRIFSSARHPYTQSLLDAVPVIDPAARRRRTFLSAEEITARTPRITASDLVAEPLLDTADPQLVALAGSHFVEAIVAERATP
;
A
#
# COMPACT_ATOMS: atom_id res chain seq x y z
N MET A 1 -23.47 3.58 6.77
CA MET A 1 -22.33 3.64 5.82
C MET A 1 -22.07 2.21 5.37
N SER A 2 -21.81 1.97 4.09
CA SER A 2 -21.58 0.59 3.58
C SER A 2 -20.31 0.01 4.24
N ASP A 3 -20.43 -1.14 4.87
CA ASP A 3 -19.34 -1.87 5.55
C ASP A 3 -18.35 -2.51 4.54
N THR A 4 -18.61 -2.32 3.24
CA THR A 4 -17.83 -2.91 2.14
C THR A 4 -16.55 -2.13 1.91
N PRO A 5 -15.36 -2.77 2.00
CA PRO A 5 -14.09 -2.13 1.70
C PRO A 5 -14.03 -1.58 0.27
N ALA A 6 -13.24 -0.53 0.07
CA ALA A 6 -12.99 0.01 -1.27
C ALA A 6 -12.13 -0.94 -2.12
N LEU A 7 -11.17 -1.63 -1.49
CA LEU A 7 -10.36 -2.68 -2.11
C LEU A 7 -10.21 -3.85 -1.13
N GLU A 8 -10.41 -5.08 -1.59
CA GLU A 8 -10.26 -6.27 -0.76
C GLU A 8 -9.53 -7.37 -1.54
N LEU A 9 -8.53 -7.95 -0.91
CA LEU A 9 -7.78 -9.11 -1.40
C LEU A 9 -8.12 -10.29 -0.50
N LYS A 10 -8.58 -11.40 -1.08
CA LYS A 10 -8.95 -12.63 -0.35
C LYS A 10 -8.08 -13.77 -0.79
N GLN A 11 -7.30 -14.34 0.12
CA GLN A 11 -6.43 -15.51 -0.08
C GLN A 11 -5.54 -15.38 -1.33
N LEU A 12 -5.09 -14.14 -1.61
CA LEU A 12 -4.38 -13.82 -2.84
C LEU A 12 -3.05 -14.55 -2.89
N THR A 13 -2.80 -15.24 -3.99
CA THR A 13 -1.60 -16.07 -4.15
C THR A 13 -0.92 -15.78 -5.48
N LYS A 14 0.42 -15.70 -5.45
CA LYS A 14 1.26 -15.55 -6.65
C LYS A 14 2.52 -16.41 -6.54
N ARG A 15 2.79 -17.17 -7.59
CA ARG A 15 3.99 -18.00 -7.75
C ARG A 15 4.79 -17.54 -8.97
N PHE A 16 6.10 -17.66 -8.88
CA PHE A 16 7.03 -17.54 -10.00
C PHE A 16 7.88 -18.83 -10.03
N GLY A 17 7.48 -19.79 -10.85
CA GLY A 17 7.99 -21.16 -10.77
C GLY A 17 7.70 -21.74 -9.38
N ASP A 18 8.75 -22.23 -8.71
CA ASP A 18 8.64 -22.80 -7.35
C ASP A 18 8.60 -21.74 -6.24
N PHE A 19 8.93 -20.48 -6.55
CA PHE A 19 8.94 -19.41 -5.59
C PHE A 19 7.55 -18.81 -5.36
N VAL A 20 7.07 -18.84 -4.10
CA VAL A 20 5.79 -18.23 -3.70
C VAL A 20 6.03 -16.80 -3.23
N ALA A 21 5.78 -15.83 -4.11
CA ALA A 21 5.98 -14.42 -3.83
C ALA A 21 4.88 -13.80 -2.97
N VAL A 22 3.63 -14.29 -3.12
CA VAL A 22 2.46 -13.91 -2.31
C VAL A 22 1.73 -15.19 -1.96
N ASN A 23 1.50 -15.44 -0.68
CA ASN A 23 0.97 -16.68 -0.16
C ASN A 23 -0.28 -16.44 0.69
N ARG A 24 -1.45 -16.61 0.09
CA ARG A 24 -2.77 -16.50 0.73
C ARG A 24 -2.94 -15.19 1.52
N VAL A 25 -2.61 -14.07 0.89
CA VAL A 25 -2.72 -12.75 1.52
C VAL A 25 -4.17 -12.31 1.56
N ASP A 26 -4.64 -11.99 2.78
CA ASP A 26 -5.88 -11.28 3.05
C ASP A 26 -5.54 -9.84 3.44
N LEU A 27 -6.12 -8.86 2.71
CA LEU A 27 -5.94 -7.45 2.97
C LEU A 27 -7.20 -6.70 2.55
N ALA A 28 -7.66 -5.78 3.39
CA ALA A 28 -8.75 -4.89 3.05
C ALA A 28 -8.35 -3.44 3.26
N VAL A 29 -8.71 -2.58 2.31
CA VAL A 29 -8.60 -1.13 2.43
C VAL A 29 -10.02 -0.58 2.63
N PRO A 30 -10.38 -0.18 3.84
CA PRO A 30 -11.68 0.43 4.10
C PRO A 30 -11.84 1.75 3.32
N ARG A 31 -13.09 2.18 3.16
CA ARG A 31 -13.35 3.46 2.47
C ARG A 31 -12.78 4.63 3.26
N ASN A 32 -12.17 5.56 2.53
CA ASN A 32 -11.60 6.80 3.08
C ASN A 32 -10.51 6.56 4.13
N GLN A 33 -9.84 5.42 4.08
CA GLN A 33 -8.72 5.09 4.97
C GLN A 33 -7.44 4.80 4.19
N VAL A 34 -6.33 4.94 4.90
CA VAL A 34 -4.99 4.59 4.43
C VAL A 34 -4.52 3.33 5.12
N VAL A 35 -4.36 2.25 4.38
CA VAL A 35 -3.75 1.00 4.86
C VAL A 35 -2.32 0.93 4.35
N ALA A 36 -1.35 0.87 5.26
CA ALA A 36 0.04 0.71 4.91
C ALA A 36 0.44 -0.77 4.84
N LEU A 37 1.08 -1.17 3.75
CA LEU A 37 1.71 -2.48 3.60
C LEU A 37 3.22 -2.32 3.77
N VAL A 38 3.77 -2.87 4.85
CA VAL A 38 5.18 -2.70 5.23
C VAL A 38 5.93 -4.02 5.30
N GLY A 39 7.25 -3.97 5.25
CA GLY A 39 8.16 -5.12 5.34
C GLY A 39 9.46 -4.86 4.59
N GLU A 40 10.45 -5.74 4.74
CA GLU A 40 11.73 -5.64 4.04
C GLU A 40 11.60 -5.78 2.51
N SER A 41 12.67 -5.45 1.81
CA SER A 41 12.76 -5.72 0.36
C SER A 41 12.62 -7.21 0.09
N GLY A 42 11.84 -7.56 -0.94
CA GLY A 42 11.56 -8.96 -1.28
C GLY A 42 10.47 -9.64 -0.44
N SER A 43 9.80 -8.95 0.50
CA SER A 43 8.70 -9.55 1.29
C SER A 43 7.42 -9.79 0.48
N GLY A 44 7.31 -9.26 -0.77
CA GLY A 44 6.15 -9.45 -1.64
C GLY A 44 5.23 -8.23 -1.79
N LYS A 45 5.55 -7.08 -1.17
CA LYS A 45 4.70 -5.87 -1.15
C LYS A 45 4.35 -5.34 -2.54
N THR A 46 5.37 -5.03 -3.35
CA THR A 46 5.18 -4.55 -4.74
C THR A 46 4.39 -5.57 -5.58
N THR A 47 4.70 -6.86 -5.42
CA THR A 47 3.94 -7.94 -6.08
C THR A 47 2.47 -7.89 -5.67
N THR A 48 2.17 -7.73 -4.37
CA THR A 48 0.80 -7.59 -3.86
C THR A 48 0.11 -6.35 -4.44
N GLY A 49 0.80 -5.21 -4.52
CA GLY A 49 0.28 -4.00 -5.17
C GLY A 49 -0.04 -4.20 -6.65
N LEU A 50 0.86 -4.83 -7.41
CA LEU A 50 0.65 -5.13 -8.83
C LEU A 50 -0.51 -6.12 -9.06
N LEU A 51 -0.69 -7.09 -8.17
CA LEU A 51 -1.84 -8.00 -8.19
C LEU A 51 -3.15 -7.25 -7.91
N ALA A 52 -3.18 -6.42 -6.87
CA ALA A 52 -4.34 -5.60 -6.51
C ALA A 52 -4.79 -4.71 -7.68
N LEU A 53 -3.85 -4.18 -8.44
CA LEU A 53 -4.07 -3.39 -9.66
C LEU A 53 -4.44 -4.24 -10.89
N ARG A 54 -4.42 -5.57 -10.81
CA ARG A 54 -4.59 -6.44 -11.99
C ARG A 54 -3.59 -6.13 -13.11
N LEU A 55 -2.39 -5.65 -12.75
CA LEU A 55 -1.25 -5.49 -13.65
C LEU A 55 -0.42 -6.76 -13.74
N LEU A 56 -0.51 -7.61 -12.74
CA LEU A 56 0.06 -8.95 -12.67
C LEU A 56 -1.06 -9.98 -12.49
N ALA A 57 -0.99 -11.11 -13.18
CA ALA A 57 -1.93 -12.20 -13.00
C ALA A 57 -1.64 -12.95 -11.68
N HIS A 58 -2.68 -13.18 -10.88
CA HIS A 58 -2.63 -14.03 -9.69
C HIS A 58 -2.84 -15.51 -10.05
N ASP A 59 -2.43 -16.40 -9.15
CA ASP A 59 -2.57 -17.84 -9.33
C ASP A 59 -3.68 -18.43 -8.43
N GLY A 60 -4.21 -17.63 -7.50
CA GLY A 60 -5.34 -17.98 -6.63
C GLY A 60 -5.83 -16.80 -5.82
N GLY A 61 -7.02 -16.94 -5.26
CA GLY A 61 -7.68 -15.90 -4.47
C GLY A 61 -8.58 -14.98 -5.28
N GLN A 62 -9.06 -13.91 -4.64
CA GLN A 62 -9.99 -12.94 -5.23
C GLN A 62 -9.51 -11.51 -4.98
N ILE A 63 -9.88 -10.61 -5.88
CA ILE A 63 -9.66 -9.17 -5.79
C ILE A 63 -11.00 -8.48 -6.00
N LEU A 64 -11.47 -7.77 -4.98
CA LEU A 64 -12.74 -7.06 -5.03
C LEU A 64 -12.50 -5.56 -4.97
N LEU A 65 -13.15 -4.81 -5.86
CA LEU A 65 -13.17 -3.35 -5.87
C LEU A 65 -14.61 -2.90 -5.59
N ASP A 66 -14.81 -2.19 -4.49
CA ASP A 66 -16.15 -1.79 -4.02
C ASP A 66 -17.12 -2.99 -3.85
N GLY A 67 -16.60 -4.18 -3.53
CA GLY A 67 -17.36 -5.43 -3.42
C GLY A 67 -17.57 -6.18 -4.75
N GLU A 68 -17.20 -5.60 -5.88
CA GLU A 68 -17.28 -6.24 -7.19
C GLU A 68 -16.01 -7.08 -7.44
N ASP A 69 -16.16 -8.35 -7.80
CA ASP A 69 -15.02 -9.24 -8.12
C ASP A 69 -14.43 -8.87 -9.48
N ILE A 70 -13.19 -8.37 -9.45
CA ILE A 70 -12.41 -8.01 -10.65
C ILE A 70 -11.33 -9.04 -11.00
N SER A 71 -11.26 -10.17 -10.27
CA SER A 71 -10.16 -11.14 -10.35
C SER A 71 -9.95 -11.72 -11.74
N THR A 72 -11.04 -12.03 -12.44
CA THR A 72 -11.01 -12.74 -13.73
C THR A 72 -11.33 -11.86 -14.94
N LEU A 73 -11.54 -10.56 -14.72
CA LEU A 73 -11.91 -9.65 -15.80
C LEU A 73 -10.81 -9.55 -16.86
N SER A 74 -11.21 -9.50 -18.12
CA SER A 74 -10.31 -9.23 -19.25
C SER A 74 -9.79 -7.78 -19.20
N GLN A 75 -8.67 -7.50 -19.85
CA GLN A 75 -8.11 -6.14 -19.91
C GLN A 75 -9.10 -5.10 -20.49
N LYS A 76 -9.96 -5.52 -21.40
CA LYS A 76 -11.01 -4.66 -21.95
C LYS A 76 -12.05 -4.29 -20.88
N GLN A 77 -12.49 -5.25 -20.09
CA GLN A 77 -13.41 -5.02 -18.97
C GLN A 77 -12.76 -4.19 -17.87
N MET A 78 -11.48 -4.44 -17.55
CA MET A 78 -10.71 -3.66 -16.57
C MET A 78 -10.63 -2.17 -16.90
N LYS A 79 -10.80 -1.75 -18.18
CA LYS A 79 -10.74 -0.33 -18.55
C LYS A 79 -11.74 0.52 -17.75
N ALA A 80 -12.94 0.03 -17.47
CA ALA A 80 -13.94 0.74 -16.67
C ALA A 80 -13.49 0.91 -15.20
N TYR A 81 -12.87 -0.13 -14.63
CA TYR A 81 -12.41 -0.14 -13.23
C TYR A 81 -11.14 0.69 -13.02
N ARG A 82 -10.27 0.81 -14.05
CA ARG A 82 -9.06 1.64 -13.99
C ARG A 82 -9.33 3.12 -13.74
N ARG A 83 -10.54 3.62 -13.99
CA ARG A 83 -10.91 4.99 -13.59
C ARG A 83 -10.96 5.15 -12.06
N ARG A 84 -11.41 4.11 -11.35
CA ARG A 84 -11.56 4.10 -9.90
C ARG A 84 -10.31 3.63 -9.17
N LEU A 85 -9.51 2.76 -9.80
CA LEU A 85 -8.32 2.12 -9.23
C LEU A 85 -7.08 2.61 -9.96
N GLN A 86 -6.27 3.44 -9.30
CA GLN A 86 -5.10 4.10 -9.88
C GLN A 86 -3.83 3.78 -9.09
N VAL A 87 -2.68 4.10 -9.68
CA VAL A 87 -1.37 3.81 -9.10
C VAL A 87 -0.40 4.98 -9.21
N VAL A 88 0.40 5.15 -8.17
CA VAL A 88 1.62 5.95 -8.17
C VAL A 88 2.79 4.99 -7.94
N PHE A 89 3.69 4.89 -8.91
CA PHE A 89 4.86 4.01 -8.85
C PHE A 89 6.04 4.65 -8.12
N GLN A 90 6.94 3.78 -7.66
CA GLN A 90 8.18 4.13 -6.99
C GLN A 90 9.09 5.02 -7.85
N ASP A 91 9.26 4.66 -9.13
CA ASP A 91 10.09 5.42 -10.07
C ASP A 91 9.23 6.38 -10.89
N SER A 92 9.17 7.63 -10.41
CA SER A 92 8.49 8.71 -11.13
C SER A 92 9.23 9.13 -12.41
N TYR A 93 10.53 8.80 -12.57
CA TYR A 93 11.28 9.15 -13.76
C TYR A 93 10.87 8.28 -14.95
N SER A 94 10.85 6.96 -14.77
CA SER A 94 10.47 6.02 -15.82
C SER A 94 8.97 6.00 -16.09
N SER A 95 8.15 6.54 -15.18
CA SER A 95 6.69 6.56 -15.30
C SER A 95 6.13 7.71 -16.16
N LEU A 96 6.94 8.73 -16.48
CA LEU A 96 6.54 9.89 -17.28
C LEU A 96 7.22 9.83 -18.65
N ASP A 97 6.44 9.97 -19.73
CA ASP A 97 7.01 10.03 -21.09
C ASP A 97 7.85 11.30 -21.24
N PRO A 98 9.17 11.20 -21.49
CA PRO A 98 10.05 12.35 -21.59
C PRO A 98 9.79 13.24 -22.81
N MET A 99 9.04 12.76 -23.79
CA MET A 99 8.71 13.48 -25.03
C MET A 99 7.40 14.28 -24.92
N MET A 100 6.63 14.07 -23.86
CA MET A 100 5.37 14.79 -23.62
C MET A 100 5.58 15.93 -22.63
N THR A 101 4.81 17.01 -22.80
CA THR A 101 4.74 18.07 -21.78
C THR A 101 3.97 17.60 -20.56
N LEU A 102 4.19 18.26 -19.39
CA LEU A 102 3.52 17.89 -18.15
C LEU A 102 2.01 18.00 -18.26
N GLY A 103 1.51 19.02 -18.98
CA GLY A 103 0.08 19.17 -19.26
C GLY A 103 -0.49 18.00 -20.06
N GLU A 104 0.25 17.52 -21.06
CA GLU A 104 -0.14 16.34 -21.86
C GLU A 104 -0.13 15.06 -21.02
N ILE A 105 0.92 14.83 -20.23
CA ILE A 105 1.05 13.69 -19.33
C ILE A 105 -0.10 13.63 -18.32
N VAL A 106 -0.43 14.76 -17.68
CA VAL A 106 -1.52 14.80 -16.70
C VAL A 106 -2.88 14.66 -17.38
N ALA A 107 -3.06 15.21 -18.60
CA ALA A 107 -4.30 15.10 -19.37
C ALA A 107 -4.51 13.74 -20.04
N GLU A 108 -3.46 12.94 -20.25
CA GLU A 108 -3.48 11.68 -20.98
C GLU A 108 -4.61 10.73 -20.53
N PRO A 109 -4.81 10.46 -19.23
CA PRO A 109 -5.87 9.57 -18.76
C PRO A 109 -7.26 10.02 -19.18
N LEU A 110 -7.54 11.33 -19.20
CA LEU A 110 -8.80 11.88 -19.67
C LEU A 110 -9.02 11.57 -21.15
N GLY A 111 -7.96 11.63 -21.96
CA GLY A 111 -7.98 11.27 -23.37
C GLY A 111 -8.26 9.79 -23.60
N ILE A 112 -7.54 8.91 -22.92
CA ILE A 112 -7.68 7.44 -23.00
C ILE A 112 -9.11 6.99 -22.65
N HIS A 113 -9.72 7.64 -21.67
CA HIS A 113 -11.07 7.32 -21.21
C HIS A 113 -12.17 8.10 -21.94
N GLY A 114 -11.82 8.97 -22.89
CA GLY A 114 -12.78 9.76 -23.67
C GLY A 114 -13.58 10.76 -22.79
N VAL A 115 -12.96 11.25 -21.73
CA VAL A 115 -13.55 12.23 -20.82
C VAL A 115 -13.13 13.62 -21.26
N ALA A 116 -14.07 14.49 -21.52
CA ALA A 116 -13.88 15.89 -21.88
C ALA A 116 -13.26 16.15 -23.29
N THR A 117 -13.45 17.34 -23.79
CA THR A 117 -12.83 17.85 -25.04
C THR A 117 -11.34 18.15 -24.83
N ALA A 118 -10.61 18.37 -25.90
CA ALA A 118 -9.18 18.68 -25.85
C ALA A 118 -8.86 19.97 -25.06
N ALA A 119 -9.76 20.98 -25.11
CA ALA A 119 -9.62 22.22 -24.36
C ALA A 119 -9.84 21.98 -22.86
N GLU A 120 -10.96 21.34 -22.50
CA GLU A 120 -11.29 21.01 -21.11
C GLU A 120 -10.21 20.13 -20.45
N ARG A 121 -9.64 19.17 -21.18
CA ARG A 121 -8.53 18.34 -20.68
C ARG A 121 -7.31 19.16 -20.31
N ARG A 122 -6.94 20.16 -21.15
CA ARG A 122 -5.81 21.04 -20.85
C ARG A 122 -6.05 21.90 -19.61
N ASP A 123 -7.25 22.46 -19.48
CA ASP A 123 -7.61 23.28 -18.33
C ASP A 123 -7.67 22.45 -17.04
N THR A 124 -8.25 21.24 -17.12
CA THR A 124 -8.29 20.30 -16.00
C THR A 124 -6.88 19.88 -15.58
N ALA A 125 -5.98 19.58 -16.52
CA ALA A 125 -4.61 19.22 -16.23
C ALA A 125 -3.84 20.36 -15.55
N ARG A 126 -4.06 21.61 -15.99
CA ARG A 126 -3.45 22.79 -15.36
C ARG A 126 -3.94 22.95 -13.91
N GLY A 127 -5.25 22.83 -13.66
CA GLY A 127 -5.81 22.86 -12.31
C GLY A 127 -5.29 21.74 -11.41
N TRP A 128 -5.02 20.54 -11.97
CA TRP A 128 -4.40 19.45 -11.21
C TRP A 128 -2.93 19.72 -10.88
N LEU A 129 -2.17 20.35 -11.78
CA LEU A 129 -0.79 20.79 -11.46
C LEU A 129 -0.82 21.78 -10.28
N GLU A 130 -1.72 22.75 -10.27
CA GLU A 130 -1.90 23.68 -9.16
C GLU A 130 -2.30 22.96 -7.86
N LYS A 131 -3.23 21.99 -7.95
CA LYS A 131 -3.68 21.18 -6.81
C LYS A 131 -2.57 20.38 -6.15
N VAL A 132 -1.57 19.93 -6.93
CA VAL A 132 -0.38 19.26 -6.39
C VAL A 132 0.75 20.22 -6.02
N GLY A 133 0.50 21.53 -6.03
CA GLY A 133 1.45 22.58 -5.63
C GLY A 133 2.51 22.91 -6.67
N LEU A 134 2.19 22.76 -7.95
CA LEU A 134 2.99 23.24 -9.08
C LEU A 134 2.22 24.37 -9.76
N ASP A 135 2.94 25.44 -10.15
CA ASP A 135 2.33 26.54 -10.89
C ASP A 135 1.77 26.06 -12.25
N GLY A 136 0.61 26.60 -12.67
CA GLY A 136 -0.04 26.19 -13.92
C GLY A 136 0.81 26.39 -15.19
N SER A 137 1.82 27.28 -15.15
CA SER A 137 2.79 27.46 -16.25
C SER A 137 3.67 26.24 -16.49
N TYR A 138 3.80 25.37 -15.47
CA TYR A 138 4.52 24.09 -15.61
C TYR A 138 3.92 23.16 -16.65
N ALA A 139 2.66 23.35 -17.03
CA ALA A 139 1.99 22.54 -18.05
C ALA A 139 2.77 22.46 -19.39
N ASN A 140 3.57 23.47 -19.69
CA ASN A 140 4.36 23.53 -20.94
C ASN A 140 5.80 23.00 -20.79
N ARG A 141 6.22 22.58 -19.58
CA ARG A 141 7.54 22.00 -19.30
C ARG A 141 7.55 20.51 -19.58
N TYR A 142 8.77 19.96 -19.68
CA TYR A 142 9.02 18.54 -19.85
C TYR A 142 9.52 17.89 -18.55
N PRO A 143 9.40 16.56 -18.37
CA PRO A 143 9.81 15.85 -17.16
C PRO A 143 11.29 16.07 -16.76
N HIS A 144 12.20 16.22 -17.74
CA HIS A 144 13.62 16.42 -17.49
C HIS A 144 13.96 17.79 -16.87
N GLU A 145 13.03 18.75 -16.94
CA GLU A 145 13.18 20.09 -16.33
C GLU A 145 12.79 20.11 -14.84
N LEU A 146 12.32 18.98 -14.29
CA LEU A 146 11.79 18.89 -12.94
C LEU A 146 12.73 18.20 -11.95
N SER A 147 12.66 18.61 -10.67
CA SER A 147 13.23 17.83 -9.57
C SER A 147 12.48 16.52 -9.36
N GLY A 148 13.07 15.55 -8.62
CA GLY A 148 12.43 14.28 -8.30
C GLY A 148 11.08 14.45 -7.59
N GLY A 149 11.00 15.35 -6.61
CA GLY A 149 9.74 15.64 -5.90
C GLY A 149 8.68 16.30 -6.78
N GLN A 150 9.09 17.16 -7.72
CA GLN A 150 8.15 17.75 -8.69
C GLN A 150 7.62 16.68 -9.66
N ARG A 151 8.47 15.78 -10.17
CA ARG A 151 8.01 14.63 -10.98
C ARG A 151 7.02 13.75 -10.22
N GLN A 152 7.29 13.50 -8.93
CA GLN A 152 6.36 12.72 -8.09
C GLN A 152 4.99 13.40 -7.96
N ARG A 153 4.95 14.73 -7.80
CA ARG A 153 3.70 15.50 -7.78
C ARG A 153 2.93 15.37 -9.11
N VAL A 154 3.61 15.41 -10.24
CA VAL A 154 3.00 15.18 -11.56
C VAL A 154 2.43 13.77 -11.67
N SER A 155 3.14 12.75 -11.19
CA SER A 155 2.66 11.36 -11.16
C SER A 155 1.40 11.21 -10.32
N VAL A 156 1.33 11.90 -9.16
CA VAL A 156 0.13 11.96 -8.32
C VAL A 156 -1.03 12.66 -9.04
N ALA A 157 -0.78 13.80 -9.69
CA ALA A 157 -1.81 14.52 -10.47
C ALA A 157 -2.37 13.64 -11.60
N ARG A 158 -1.51 12.96 -12.37
CA ARG A 158 -1.89 12.03 -13.43
C ARG A 158 -2.76 10.88 -12.91
N ALA A 159 -2.39 10.30 -11.77
CA ALA A 159 -3.13 9.19 -11.19
C ALA A 159 -4.54 9.61 -10.72
N LEU A 160 -4.69 10.82 -10.19
CA LEU A 160 -5.93 11.25 -9.55
C LEU A 160 -6.86 12.07 -10.43
N ILE A 161 -6.43 12.50 -11.63
CA ILE A 161 -7.21 13.38 -12.52
C ILE A 161 -8.55 12.78 -12.96
N LEU A 162 -8.69 11.44 -12.97
CA LEU A 162 -9.93 10.73 -13.29
C LEU A 162 -10.92 10.67 -12.10
N GLY A 163 -10.56 11.19 -10.93
CA GLY A 163 -11.37 11.08 -9.71
C GLY A 163 -11.34 9.67 -9.13
N ALA A 164 -10.16 9.06 -9.04
CA ALA A 164 -10.01 7.72 -8.48
C ALA A 164 -10.52 7.65 -7.04
N SER A 165 -11.19 6.55 -6.68
CA SER A 165 -11.62 6.24 -5.30
C SER A 165 -10.60 5.40 -4.54
N VAL A 166 -9.75 4.67 -5.26
CA VAL A 166 -8.68 3.83 -4.70
C VAL A 166 -7.34 4.16 -5.35
N LEU A 167 -6.33 4.43 -4.54
CA LEU A 167 -4.95 4.64 -4.96
C LEU A 167 -4.05 3.58 -4.35
N VAL A 168 -3.26 2.91 -5.18
CA VAL A 168 -2.11 2.11 -4.74
C VAL A 168 -0.87 2.97 -4.91
N ALA A 169 -0.21 3.31 -3.83
CA ALA A 169 1.03 4.10 -3.83
C ALA A 169 2.20 3.17 -3.47
N ASP A 170 2.96 2.75 -4.48
CA ASP A 170 4.08 1.81 -4.31
C ASP A 170 5.38 2.58 -4.12
N GLU A 171 5.85 2.64 -2.88
CA GLU A 171 7.06 3.36 -2.43
C GLU A 171 7.19 4.79 -2.99
N PRO A 172 6.15 5.63 -2.93
CA PRO A 172 6.10 6.91 -3.64
C PRO A 172 7.12 7.95 -3.15
N THR A 173 7.85 7.65 -2.09
CA THR A 173 8.83 8.57 -1.47
C THR A 173 10.23 7.99 -1.36
N SER A 174 10.49 6.75 -1.80
CA SER A 174 11.75 6.03 -1.55
C SER A 174 12.99 6.70 -2.16
N ALA A 175 12.84 7.33 -3.32
CA ALA A 175 13.93 7.99 -4.05
C ALA A 175 14.09 9.49 -3.74
N LEU A 176 13.43 9.99 -2.66
CA LEU A 176 13.37 11.41 -2.34
C LEU A 176 14.14 11.74 -1.05
N ASP A 177 14.67 12.96 -0.98
CA ASP A 177 15.27 13.50 0.24
C ASP A 177 14.24 13.67 1.36
N VAL A 178 14.69 13.65 2.61
CA VAL A 178 13.83 13.68 3.81
C VAL A 178 12.81 14.83 3.80
N SER A 179 13.25 16.04 3.42
CA SER A 179 12.38 17.22 3.34
C SER A 179 11.31 17.09 2.25
N VAL A 180 11.67 16.51 1.11
CA VAL A 180 10.77 16.30 -0.02
C VAL A 180 9.80 15.16 0.26
N LYS A 181 10.24 14.09 0.96
CA LYS A 181 9.36 13.02 1.46
C LYS A 181 8.20 13.57 2.27
N ALA A 182 8.50 14.44 3.27
CA ALA A 182 7.47 15.04 4.11
C ALA A 182 6.45 15.85 3.29
N GLN A 183 6.91 16.57 2.26
CA GLN A 183 6.02 17.32 1.38
C GLN A 183 5.08 16.42 0.56
N ILE A 184 5.58 15.28 0.04
CA ILE A 184 4.74 14.31 -0.69
C ILE A 184 3.75 13.62 0.24
N VAL A 185 4.16 13.28 1.47
CA VAL A 185 3.27 12.69 2.48
C VAL A 185 2.13 13.66 2.82
N ASN A 186 2.45 14.93 3.11
CA ASN A 186 1.45 15.95 3.40
C ASN A 186 0.51 16.19 2.20
N LEU A 187 1.02 16.16 0.98
CA LEU A 187 0.21 16.24 -0.23
C LEU A 187 -0.78 15.07 -0.32
N LEU A 188 -0.31 13.83 -0.11
CA LEU A 188 -1.16 12.64 -0.15
C LEU A 188 -2.22 12.66 0.96
N GLN A 189 -1.87 13.11 2.17
CA GLN A 189 -2.83 13.31 3.27
C GLN A 189 -3.91 14.33 2.91
N GLY A 190 -3.52 15.49 2.37
CA GLY A 190 -4.47 16.51 1.95
C GLY A 190 -5.42 15.99 0.87
N LEU A 191 -4.88 15.34 -0.17
CA LEU A 191 -5.69 14.76 -1.24
C LEU A 191 -6.60 13.63 -0.74
N GLN A 192 -6.13 12.81 0.20
CA GLN A 192 -6.93 11.75 0.83
C GLN A 192 -8.14 12.34 1.56
N ALA A 193 -7.93 13.38 2.38
CA ALA A 193 -8.99 14.06 3.11
C ALA A 193 -9.98 14.78 2.17
N ASP A 194 -9.47 15.53 1.18
CA ASP A 194 -10.28 16.34 0.27
C ASP A 194 -11.15 15.50 -0.65
N MET A 195 -10.65 14.33 -1.11
CA MET A 195 -11.30 13.49 -2.10
C MET A 195 -12.02 12.28 -1.50
N GLY A 196 -11.84 12.00 -0.20
CA GLY A 196 -12.30 10.76 0.41
C GLY A 196 -11.61 9.53 -0.20
N LEU A 197 -10.31 9.65 -0.49
CA LEU A 197 -9.54 8.62 -1.18
C LEU A 197 -9.22 7.45 -0.24
N SER A 198 -9.42 6.23 -0.71
CA SER A 198 -8.94 5.02 -0.03
C SER A 198 -7.56 4.66 -0.57
N MET A 199 -6.59 4.37 0.29
CA MET A 199 -5.20 4.21 -0.17
C MET A 199 -4.57 2.93 0.36
N LEU A 200 -3.96 2.14 -0.54
CA LEU A 200 -2.97 1.12 -0.18
C LEU A 200 -1.58 1.74 -0.34
N PHE A 201 -0.94 2.06 0.78
CA PHE A 201 0.36 2.71 0.81
C PHE A 201 1.46 1.70 1.09
N ILE A 202 2.29 1.38 0.11
CA ILE A 202 3.40 0.44 0.25
C ILE A 202 4.66 1.20 0.59
N SER A 203 5.32 0.84 1.69
CA SER A 203 6.55 1.49 2.13
C SER A 203 7.40 0.58 3.02
N HIS A 204 8.71 0.82 3.03
CA HIS A 204 9.62 0.29 4.03
C HIS A 204 9.99 1.36 5.09
N ASP A 205 9.55 2.60 4.93
CA ASP A 205 9.82 3.72 5.84
C ASP A 205 8.71 3.85 6.88
N LEU A 206 8.93 3.24 8.05
CA LEU A 206 7.95 3.23 9.13
C LEU A 206 7.66 4.62 9.72
N SER A 207 8.58 5.58 9.57
CA SER A 207 8.35 6.96 10.02
C SER A 207 7.26 7.66 9.19
N VAL A 208 7.27 7.44 7.88
CA VAL A 208 6.23 7.89 6.94
C VAL A 208 4.91 7.19 7.24
N VAL A 209 4.96 5.87 7.41
CA VAL A 209 3.77 5.06 7.72
C VAL A 209 3.07 5.54 8.98
N ARG A 210 3.83 5.82 10.05
CA ARG A 210 3.27 6.32 11.33
C ARG A 210 2.49 7.62 11.17
N SER A 211 2.90 8.49 10.24
CA SER A 211 2.26 9.79 10.04
C SER A 211 1.05 9.76 9.11
N LEU A 212 0.96 8.74 8.22
CA LEU A 212 -0.03 8.71 7.15
C LEU A 212 -1.11 7.65 7.33
N ALA A 213 -0.75 6.47 7.85
CA ALA A 213 -1.62 5.30 7.81
C ALA A 213 -2.56 5.21 9.01
N ASP A 214 -3.80 4.77 8.75
CA ASP A 214 -4.78 4.40 9.78
C ASP A 214 -4.51 3.00 10.31
N GLU A 215 -4.11 2.09 9.42
CA GLU A 215 -3.84 0.68 9.71
C GLU A 215 -2.52 0.24 9.05
N VAL A 216 -1.78 -0.63 9.71
CA VAL A 216 -0.54 -1.21 9.20
C VAL A 216 -0.68 -2.72 9.06
N VAL A 217 -0.30 -3.21 7.88
CA VAL A 217 -0.19 -4.63 7.52
C VAL A 217 1.29 -4.95 7.31
N VAL A 218 1.84 -5.84 8.12
CA VAL A 218 3.24 -6.24 8.06
C VAL A 218 3.39 -7.52 7.25
N MET A 219 4.23 -7.48 6.22
CA MET A 219 4.43 -8.59 5.31
C MET A 219 5.85 -9.14 5.40
N LEU A 220 5.96 -10.47 5.56
CA LEU A 220 7.20 -11.21 5.59
C LEU A 220 7.10 -12.44 4.67
N ARG A 221 8.04 -12.58 3.72
CA ARG A 221 8.15 -13.78 2.85
C ARG A 221 6.84 -14.18 2.18
N GLY A 222 6.13 -13.20 1.65
CA GLY A 222 4.87 -13.41 0.94
C GLY A 222 3.64 -13.56 1.83
N ARG A 223 3.75 -13.46 3.15
CA ARG A 223 2.63 -13.63 4.11
C ARG A 223 2.42 -12.37 4.95
N VAL A 224 1.18 -12.14 5.34
CA VAL A 224 0.88 -11.15 6.37
C VAL A 224 1.16 -11.78 7.74
N VAL A 225 2.05 -11.15 8.50
CA VAL A 225 2.46 -11.65 9.83
C VAL A 225 1.85 -10.85 10.98
N GLU A 226 1.50 -9.60 10.75
CA GLU A 226 0.79 -8.78 11.73
C GLU A 226 -0.03 -7.72 11.03
N ARG A 227 -1.22 -7.40 11.59
CA ARG A 227 -2.10 -6.34 11.12
C ARG A 227 -2.79 -5.70 12.32
N ALA A 228 -2.72 -4.37 12.42
CA ALA A 228 -3.41 -3.63 13.47
C ALA A 228 -3.52 -2.14 13.12
N PRO A 229 -4.36 -1.37 13.84
CA PRO A 229 -4.32 0.08 13.83
C PRO A 229 -2.89 0.59 14.07
N THR A 230 -2.52 1.67 13.39
CA THR A 230 -1.15 2.22 13.42
C THR A 230 -0.61 2.39 14.84
N ASP A 231 -1.38 3.02 15.72
CA ASP A 231 -0.96 3.22 17.11
C ASP A 231 -0.64 1.92 17.84
N ARG A 232 -1.37 0.84 17.55
CA ARG A 232 -1.14 -0.49 18.12
C ARG A 232 0.14 -1.12 17.63
N ILE A 233 0.43 -1.03 16.32
CA ILE A 233 1.71 -1.53 15.78
C ILE A 233 2.88 -0.82 16.43
N PHE A 234 2.83 0.51 16.57
CA PHE A 234 3.96 1.28 17.13
C PHE A 234 4.09 1.19 18.63
N SER A 235 3.03 0.90 19.39
CA SER A 235 3.06 0.82 20.85
C SER A 235 3.16 -0.60 21.41
N SER A 236 2.61 -1.58 20.71
CA SER A 236 2.40 -2.94 21.24
C SER A 236 2.44 -4.03 20.18
N ALA A 237 3.38 -3.94 19.23
CA ALA A 237 3.63 -4.99 18.24
C ALA A 237 3.84 -6.35 18.92
N ARG A 238 3.22 -7.39 18.38
CA ARG A 238 3.20 -8.74 18.93
C ARG A 238 4.13 -9.69 18.20
N HIS A 239 4.23 -9.53 16.88
CA HIS A 239 5.08 -10.41 16.08
C HIS A 239 6.55 -10.00 16.22
N PRO A 240 7.50 -10.95 16.46
CA PRO A 240 8.91 -10.64 16.66
C PRO A 240 9.56 -9.90 15.49
N TYR A 241 9.13 -10.21 14.26
CA TYR A 241 9.59 -9.51 13.07
C TYR A 241 9.14 -8.02 13.07
N THR A 242 7.90 -7.75 13.44
CA THR A 242 7.40 -6.36 13.55
C THR A 242 8.20 -5.58 14.57
N GLN A 243 8.49 -6.21 15.72
CA GLN A 243 9.33 -5.61 16.77
C GLN A 243 10.73 -5.29 16.24
N SER A 244 11.35 -6.21 15.51
CA SER A 244 12.68 -5.98 14.91
C SER A 244 12.67 -4.86 13.87
N LEU A 245 11.59 -4.73 13.07
CA LEU A 245 11.42 -3.62 12.14
C LEU A 245 11.31 -2.27 12.86
N LEU A 246 10.56 -2.23 13.96
CA LEU A 246 10.41 -1.01 14.78
C LEU A 246 11.71 -0.62 15.47
N ASP A 247 12.48 -1.59 15.98
CA ASP A 247 13.80 -1.35 16.58
C ASP A 247 14.83 -0.84 15.56
N ALA A 248 14.62 -1.08 14.26
CA ALA A 248 15.48 -0.58 13.20
C ALA A 248 15.21 0.90 12.85
N VAL A 249 14.07 1.47 13.28
CA VAL A 249 13.75 2.90 13.05
C VAL A 249 14.73 3.77 13.84
N PRO A 250 15.42 4.74 13.21
CA PRO A 250 16.34 5.62 13.90
C PRO A 250 15.62 6.45 14.97
N VAL A 251 16.03 6.32 16.22
CA VAL A 251 15.58 7.19 17.31
C VAL A 251 16.46 8.44 17.32
N ILE A 252 15.83 9.61 17.31
CA ILE A 252 16.53 10.93 17.31
C ILE A 252 17.28 11.12 18.64
N ASP A 253 16.76 10.60 19.75
CA ASP A 253 17.40 10.70 21.06
C ASP A 253 18.55 9.69 21.19
N PRO A 254 19.82 10.13 21.31
CA PRO A 254 20.96 9.25 21.48
C PRO A 254 20.89 8.38 22.74
N ALA A 255 20.21 8.85 23.81
CA ALA A 255 20.07 8.13 25.10
C ALA A 255 19.05 6.98 24.97
N ALA A 256 18.12 7.06 24.04
CA ALA A 256 17.10 6.04 23.78
C ALA A 256 17.52 5.01 22.72
N ARG A 257 18.76 5.09 22.20
CA ARG A 257 19.27 4.14 21.20
C ARG A 257 19.36 2.73 21.78
N ARG A 258 18.45 1.86 21.33
CA ARG A 258 18.54 0.42 21.58
C ARG A 258 19.55 -0.22 20.62
N ARG A 259 20.22 -1.29 21.04
CA ARG A 259 21.09 -2.08 20.16
C ARG A 259 20.22 -2.72 19.07
N ARG A 260 20.49 -2.44 17.81
CA ARG A 260 19.75 -3.04 16.69
C ARG A 260 19.92 -4.56 16.74
N THR A 261 18.82 -5.27 16.83
CA THR A 261 18.79 -6.74 16.79
C THR A 261 18.15 -7.15 15.46
N PHE A 262 18.97 -7.65 14.54
CA PHE A 262 18.46 -8.27 13.31
C PHE A 262 18.22 -9.74 13.65
N LEU A 263 16.97 -10.17 13.58
CA LEU A 263 16.59 -11.55 13.81
C LEU A 263 16.83 -12.38 12.55
N SER A 264 17.46 -13.54 12.69
CA SER A 264 17.53 -14.54 11.61
C SER A 264 16.14 -15.16 11.37
N ALA A 265 16.02 -15.84 10.23
CA ALA A 265 14.78 -16.56 9.91
C ALA A 265 14.38 -17.59 10.96
N GLU A 266 15.38 -18.29 11.51
CA GLU A 266 15.21 -19.30 12.54
C GLU A 266 14.76 -18.67 13.87
N GLU A 267 15.35 -17.53 14.23
CA GLU A 267 14.96 -16.78 15.42
C GLU A 267 13.55 -16.22 15.32
N ILE A 268 13.12 -15.73 14.15
CA ILE A 268 11.73 -15.28 13.92
C ILE A 268 10.79 -16.47 14.10
N THR A 269 11.07 -17.61 13.46
CA THR A 269 10.25 -18.82 13.58
C THR A 269 10.20 -19.34 15.02
N ALA A 270 11.33 -19.36 15.72
CA ALA A 270 11.39 -19.83 17.11
C ALA A 270 10.65 -18.90 18.07
N ARG A 271 10.54 -17.61 17.75
CA ARG A 271 9.86 -16.58 18.57
C ARG A 271 8.43 -16.30 18.10
N THR A 272 7.95 -16.94 17.03
CA THR A 272 6.56 -16.80 16.58
C THR A 272 5.61 -17.06 17.76
N PRO A 273 4.67 -16.18 18.07
CA PRO A 273 3.81 -16.29 19.23
C PRO A 273 3.06 -17.63 19.26
N ARG A 274 3.02 -18.24 20.43
CA ARG A 274 2.12 -19.36 20.70
C ARG A 274 0.94 -18.82 21.50
N ILE A 275 -0.24 -18.93 20.94
CA ILE A 275 -1.46 -18.35 21.49
C ILE A 275 -2.39 -19.49 21.87
N THR A 276 -2.98 -19.40 23.07
CA THR A 276 -4.00 -20.36 23.52
C THR A 276 -5.38 -19.95 23.00
N ALA A 277 -6.30 -20.90 22.90
CA ALA A 277 -7.67 -20.64 22.43
C ALA A 277 -8.39 -19.56 23.27
N SER A 278 -7.96 -19.31 24.52
CA SER A 278 -8.52 -18.27 25.39
C SER A 278 -8.14 -16.83 24.97
N ASP A 279 -7.08 -16.67 24.19
CA ASP A 279 -6.60 -15.36 23.74
C ASP A 279 -7.20 -14.94 22.39
N LEU A 280 -7.95 -15.83 21.75
CA LEU A 280 -8.58 -15.63 20.45
C LEU A 280 -9.92 -14.93 20.59
N VAL A 281 -10.19 -13.96 19.70
CA VAL A 281 -11.50 -13.31 19.56
C VAL A 281 -12.38 -14.07 18.55
N ALA A 282 -11.75 -14.83 17.63
CA ALA A 282 -12.42 -15.68 16.66
C ALA A 282 -11.69 -17.03 16.54
N GLU A 283 -12.41 -18.06 16.13
CA GLU A 283 -11.80 -19.37 15.88
C GLU A 283 -10.78 -19.27 14.72
N PRO A 284 -9.62 -19.97 14.82
CA PRO A 284 -8.64 -20.01 13.75
C PRO A 284 -9.24 -20.68 12.52
N LEU A 285 -8.88 -20.18 11.34
CA LEU A 285 -9.42 -20.66 10.07
C LEU A 285 -9.00 -22.09 9.69
N LEU A 286 -7.94 -22.60 10.30
CA LEU A 286 -7.38 -23.93 10.02
C LEU A 286 -6.80 -24.53 11.31
N ASP A 287 -7.06 -25.80 11.53
CA ASP A 287 -6.44 -26.61 12.60
C ASP A 287 -5.13 -27.21 12.04
N THR A 288 -4.06 -26.42 12.04
CA THR A 288 -2.75 -26.81 11.51
C THR A 288 -1.63 -26.37 12.46
N ALA A 289 -0.55 -27.13 12.49
CA ALA A 289 0.69 -26.79 13.20
C ALA A 289 1.45 -25.60 12.57
N ASP A 290 1.02 -25.16 11.38
CA ASP A 290 1.59 -24.02 10.68
C ASP A 290 1.12 -22.69 11.30
N PRO A 291 1.98 -21.64 11.37
CA PRO A 291 1.58 -20.33 11.86
C PRO A 291 0.44 -19.75 11.02
N GLN A 292 -0.56 -19.18 11.67
CA GLN A 292 -1.75 -18.57 11.07
C GLN A 292 -1.94 -17.16 11.58
N LEU A 293 -2.58 -16.30 10.76
CA LEU A 293 -3.00 -14.98 11.20
C LEU A 293 -4.25 -15.12 12.07
N VAL A 294 -4.12 -14.82 13.35
CA VAL A 294 -5.19 -14.95 14.34
C VAL A 294 -5.62 -13.60 14.88
N ALA A 295 -6.93 -13.44 15.12
CA ALA A 295 -7.50 -12.21 15.66
C ALA A 295 -7.32 -12.11 17.17
N LEU A 296 -6.77 -10.99 17.62
CA LEU A 296 -6.69 -10.58 19.02
C LEU A 296 -7.69 -9.44 19.30
N ALA A 297 -7.82 -9.03 20.57
CA ALA A 297 -8.70 -7.93 20.93
C ALA A 297 -8.34 -6.61 20.21
N GLY A 298 -9.33 -5.83 19.80
CA GLY A 298 -9.16 -4.50 19.23
C GLY A 298 -8.63 -4.47 17.79
N SER A 299 -9.13 -5.35 16.94
CA SER A 299 -8.74 -5.41 15.51
C SER A 299 -7.24 -5.66 15.28
N HIS A 300 -6.58 -6.33 16.22
CA HIS A 300 -5.18 -6.72 16.12
C HIS A 300 -5.10 -8.18 15.69
N PHE A 301 -4.42 -8.44 14.56
CA PHE A 301 -4.18 -9.77 14.02
C PHE A 301 -2.69 -10.05 14.03
N VAL A 302 -2.31 -11.25 14.46
CA VAL A 302 -0.90 -11.67 14.50
C VAL A 302 -0.76 -13.10 13.98
N GLU A 303 0.31 -13.38 13.25
CA GLU A 303 0.67 -14.75 12.89
C GLU A 303 1.14 -15.48 14.15
N ALA A 304 0.49 -16.58 14.48
CA ALA A 304 0.77 -17.36 15.69
C ALA A 304 0.56 -18.86 15.44
N ILE A 305 1.21 -19.67 16.27
CA ILE A 305 0.94 -21.10 16.38
C ILE A 305 -0.14 -21.24 17.44
N VAL A 306 -1.32 -21.73 17.05
CA VAL A 306 -2.38 -22.03 18.01
C VAL A 306 -2.03 -23.35 18.70
N ALA A 307 -1.76 -23.27 20.00
CA ALA A 307 -1.51 -24.46 20.81
C ALA A 307 -2.83 -25.22 20.98
N GLU A 308 -2.83 -26.53 20.70
CA GLU A 308 -3.96 -27.40 21.06
C GLU A 308 -4.30 -27.23 22.54
N ARG A 309 -5.61 -27.25 22.86
CA ARG A 309 -6.04 -27.30 24.25
C ARG A 309 -5.36 -28.48 24.90
N ALA A 310 -4.56 -28.21 25.94
CA ALA A 310 -4.19 -29.28 26.84
C ALA A 310 -5.50 -29.91 27.33
N THR A 311 -5.77 -31.12 26.87
CA THR A 311 -6.90 -31.92 27.37
C THR A 311 -6.68 -32.11 28.89
N PRO A 312 -7.69 -31.78 29.71
CA PRO A 312 -7.55 -31.87 31.16
C PRO A 312 -7.22 -33.28 31.66
#